data_07d64c328661f3e80b5a0bef10768764
#
_entry.id   07d64c328661f3e80b5a0bef10768764
#
_cell.length_a   1.000
_cell.length_b   1.000
_cell.length_c   1.000
_cell.angle_alpha   90.00
_cell.angle_beta   90.00
_cell.angle_gamma   90.00
#
_symmetry.space_group_name_H-M   'P 1'
#
loop_
_entity.id
_entity.type
_entity.pdbx_description
1 polymer ?
#
loop_
_entity_poly.entity_id
_entity_poly.type
_entity_poly.pdbx_seq_one_letter_code
_entity_poly.pdbx_strand_id
1 'polypeptide(L)'
;MNERIIALDIGDARIGVAVSDASRLIATPIDTIYRVGYGPDVRKVVEICQRYDTTQVLSGWPLNMDGTAGFQSEKVKAFCEQLEKAGLSVVYQDERLTTVTATNALIEGNMHRAERKHNVDKVAAAVILQQYLDTCRNYQQQEAAKMEEQDNIIELID
;
A
#
# COMPACT_ATOMS: atom_id res chain seq x y z
N MET A 1 -15.36 11.84 5.69
CA MET A 1 -14.08 11.85 4.96
C MET A 1 -13.33 10.56 5.24
N ASN A 2 -12.76 9.98 4.20
CA ASN A 2 -11.96 8.79 4.35
C ASN A 2 -10.59 9.12 4.94
N GLU A 3 -10.08 8.27 5.83
CA GLU A 3 -8.71 8.40 6.31
C GLU A 3 -7.73 8.15 5.16
N ARG A 4 -6.59 8.82 5.20
CA ARG A 4 -5.47 8.51 4.30
C ARG A 4 -4.99 7.08 4.60
N ILE A 5 -4.34 6.47 3.62
CA ILE A 5 -3.73 5.14 3.79
C ILE A 5 -2.22 5.31 3.76
N ILE A 6 -1.55 4.74 4.76
CA ILE A 6 -0.08 4.63 4.78
C ILE A 6 0.29 3.26 4.24
N ALA A 7 1.07 3.22 3.18
CA ALA A 7 1.54 1.97 2.59
C ALA A 7 2.99 1.70 2.98
N LEU A 8 3.28 0.44 3.24
CA LEU A 8 4.60 -0.02 3.64
C LEU A 8 5.08 -1.13 2.71
N ASP A 9 6.31 -0.98 2.24
CA ASP A 9 7.06 -2.06 1.60
C ASP A 9 8.14 -2.51 2.59
N ILE A 10 7.86 -3.60 3.29
CA ILE A 10 8.67 -4.04 4.43
C ILE A 10 9.78 -4.98 3.97
N GLY A 11 11.01 -4.47 3.98
CA GLY A 11 12.21 -5.24 3.71
C GLY A 11 12.98 -5.60 4.98
N ASP A 12 14.05 -6.37 4.85
CA ASP A 12 14.90 -6.75 5.96
C ASP A 12 15.69 -5.58 6.54
N ALA A 13 16.18 -4.70 5.69
CA ALA A 13 17.01 -3.56 6.08
C ALA A 13 16.26 -2.24 6.10
N ARG A 14 15.20 -2.12 5.30
CA ARG A 14 14.49 -0.84 5.08
C ARG A 14 13.01 -1.08 4.89
N ILE A 15 12.22 -0.07 5.27
CA ILE A 15 10.79 -0.03 5.01
C ILE A 15 10.51 1.21 4.16
N GLY A 16 10.01 1.00 2.94
CA GLY A 16 9.54 2.09 2.10
C GLY A 16 8.14 2.53 2.54
N VAL A 17 7.88 3.84 2.54
CA VAL A 17 6.63 4.40 3.02
C VAL A 17 6.03 5.33 1.98
N ALA A 18 4.74 5.19 1.73
CA ALA A 18 3.95 6.06 0.87
C ALA A 18 2.64 6.42 1.56
N VAL A 19 2.02 7.49 1.10
CA VAL A 19 0.73 7.97 1.66
C VAL A 19 -0.24 8.28 0.53
N SER A 20 -1.52 7.99 0.75
CA SER A 20 -2.58 8.44 -0.15
C SER A 20 -3.04 9.85 0.23
N ASP A 21 -3.65 10.56 -0.72
CA ASP A 21 -4.42 11.77 -0.41
C ASP A 21 -5.72 11.40 0.31
N ALA A 22 -6.43 12.40 0.83
CA ALA A 22 -7.68 12.18 1.56
C ALA A 22 -8.78 11.59 0.67
N SER A 23 -8.76 11.87 -0.64
CA SER A 23 -9.71 11.31 -1.60
C SER A 23 -9.33 9.91 -2.07
N ARG A 24 -8.18 9.39 -1.67
CA ARG A 24 -7.66 8.07 -2.03
C ARG A 24 -7.52 7.84 -3.54
N LEU A 25 -7.06 8.88 -4.25
CA LEU A 25 -6.83 8.81 -5.69
C LEU A 25 -5.36 8.64 -6.05
N ILE A 26 -4.45 9.25 -5.30
CA ILE A 26 -3.04 9.35 -5.64
C ILE A 26 -2.17 8.86 -4.48
N ALA A 27 -1.19 8.02 -4.80
CA ALA A 27 -0.15 7.57 -3.88
C ALA A 27 1.10 8.43 -4.05
N THR A 28 1.66 8.89 -2.93
CA THR A 28 2.88 9.70 -2.91
C THR A 28 3.93 9.02 -2.04
N PRO A 29 5.15 8.75 -2.56
CA PRO A 29 6.24 8.24 -1.72
C PRO A 29 6.69 9.34 -0.75
N ILE A 30 6.89 8.98 0.52
CA ILE A 30 7.20 9.97 1.55
C ILE A 30 8.50 9.71 2.30
N ASP A 31 8.84 8.46 2.58
CA ASP A 31 10.02 8.18 3.43
C ASP A 31 10.54 6.76 3.24
N THR A 32 11.76 6.55 3.72
CA THR A 32 12.37 5.23 3.86
C THR A 32 12.86 5.09 5.30
N ILE A 33 12.36 4.09 6.00
CA ILE A 33 12.78 3.79 7.37
C ILE A 33 13.92 2.79 7.33
N TYR A 34 15.08 3.16 7.86
CA TYR A 34 16.21 2.23 8.02
C TYR A 34 16.00 1.47 9.32
N ARG A 35 15.92 0.15 9.22
CA ARG A 35 15.49 -0.70 10.33
C ARG A 35 16.59 -0.86 11.37
N VAL A 36 16.20 -0.71 12.64
CA VAL A 36 17.10 -0.89 13.80
C VAL A 36 16.55 -1.89 14.80
N GLY A 37 15.29 -2.26 14.72
CA GLY A 37 14.62 -3.23 15.57
C GLY A 37 13.12 -3.01 15.61
N TYR A 38 12.36 -4.03 16.03
CA TYR A 38 10.90 -3.96 16.00
C TYR A 38 10.31 -2.78 16.77
N GLY A 39 10.77 -2.54 18.00
CA GLY A 39 10.24 -1.45 18.82
C GLY A 39 10.40 -0.08 18.19
N PRO A 40 11.63 0.36 17.88
CA PRO A 40 11.85 1.64 17.21
C PRO A 40 11.18 1.76 15.84
N ASP A 41 11.18 0.68 15.05
CA ASP A 41 10.59 0.68 13.72
C ASP A 41 9.08 0.87 13.78
N VAL A 42 8.41 0.16 14.70
CA VAL A 42 6.97 0.31 14.94
C VAL A 42 6.63 1.73 15.36
N ARG A 43 7.43 2.32 16.26
CA ARG A 43 7.22 3.71 16.71
C ARG A 43 7.30 4.70 15.57
N LYS A 44 8.25 4.50 14.64
CA LYS A 44 8.38 5.37 13.46
C LYS A 44 7.14 5.30 12.57
N VAL A 45 6.61 4.10 12.35
CA VAL A 45 5.37 3.92 11.57
C VAL A 45 4.19 4.60 12.28
N VAL A 46 4.07 4.42 13.58
CA VAL A 46 3.01 5.07 14.37
C VAL A 46 3.12 6.60 14.28
N GLU A 47 4.32 7.15 14.38
CA GLU A 47 4.55 8.60 14.24
C GLU A 47 4.11 9.12 12.87
N ILE A 48 4.42 8.38 11.79
CA ILE A 48 4.00 8.74 10.44
C ILE A 48 2.47 8.69 10.34
N CYS A 49 1.84 7.67 10.86
CA CYS A 49 0.38 7.56 10.89
C CYS A 49 -0.27 8.72 11.65
N GLN A 50 0.31 9.12 12.77
CA GLN A 50 -0.16 10.27 13.55
C GLN A 50 -0.02 11.57 12.78
N ARG A 51 1.11 11.74 12.06
CA ARG A 51 1.37 12.93 11.24
C ARG A 51 0.31 13.12 10.16
N TYR A 52 -0.19 12.04 9.59
CA TYR A 52 -1.22 12.06 8.55
C TYR A 52 -2.62 11.78 9.08
N ASP A 53 -2.77 11.74 10.39
CA ASP A 53 -4.06 11.56 11.09
C ASP A 53 -4.81 10.33 10.58
N THR A 54 -4.14 9.18 10.57
CA THR A 54 -4.72 7.93 10.10
C THR A 54 -4.25 6.74 10.95
N THR A 55 -5.07 5.70 10.97
CA THR A 55 -4.72 4.38 11.52
C THR A 55 -4.70 3.31 10.45
N GLN A 56 -4.92 3.67 9.18
CA GLN A 56 -5.04 2.71 8.08
C GLN A 56 -3.67 2.46 7.44
N VAL A 57 -3.22 1.21 7.48
CA VAL A 57 -1.94 0.77 6.93
C VAL A 57 -2.18 -0.31 5.88
N LEU A 58 -1.53 -0.16 4.74
CA LEU A 58 -1.47 -1.17 3.70
C LEU A 58 -0.06 -1.73 3.66
N SER A 59 0.09 -3.04 3.81
CA SER A 59 1.38 -3.71 3.70
C SER A 59 1.44 -4.55 2.43
N GLY A 60 2.54 -4.47 1.69
CA GLY A 60 2.83 -5.43 0.65
C GLY A 60 2.93 -6.83 1.25
N TRP A 61 2.45 -7.84 0.54
CA TRP A 61 2.51 -9.24 0.97
C TRP A 61 3.36 -10.02 -0.02
N PRO A 62 4.62 -10.35 0.32
CA PRO A 62 5.53 -11.04 -0.61
C PRO A 62 5.26 -12.55 -0.62
N LEU A 63 4.44 -13.00 -1.58
CA LEU A 63 4.20 -14.41 -1.82
C LEU A 63 5.21 -14.96 -2.83
N ASN A 64 5.47 -16.27 -2.75
CA ASN A 64 6.21 -16.98 -3.79
C ASN A 64 5.40 -16.97 -5.10
N MET A 65 6.06 -17.22 -6.21
CA MET A 65 5.41 -17.21 -7.53
C MET A 65 4.27 -18.23 -7.66
N ASP A 66 4.31 -19.29 -6.87
CA ASP A 66 3.24 -20.31 -6.83
C ASP A 66 2.09 -19.94 -5.89
N GLY A 67 2.15 -18.78 -5.24
CA GLY A 67 1.11 -18.29 -4.33
C GLY A 67 1.28 -18.73 -2.87
N THR A 68 2.32 -19.50 -2.54
CA THR A 68 2.56 -19.92 -1.16
C THR A 68 3.25 -18.84 -0.35
N ALA A 69 2.93 -18.74 0.94
CA ALA A 69 3.62 -17.86 1.87
C ALA A 69 5.01 -18.44 2.18
N GLY A 70 6.05 -17.59 2.03
CA GLY A 70 7.42 -17.97 2.30
C GLY A 70 7.96 -17.32 3.57
N PHE A 71 9.28 -17.44 3.75
CA PHE A 71 9.98 -16.89 4.92
C PHE A 71 9.84 -15.38 5.04
N GLN A 72 9.87 -14.65 3.92
CA GLN A 72 9.70 -13.19 3.90
C GLN A 72 8.29 -12.80 4.32
N SER A 73 7.28 -13.54 3.92
CA SER A 73 5.88 -13.28 4.32
C SER A 73 5.68 -13.42 5.82
N GLU A 74 6.33 -14.38 6.45
CA GLU A 74 6.27 -14.57 7.89
C GLU A 74 6.88 -13.38 8.65
N LYS A 75 7.99 -12.85 8.17
CA LYS A 75 8.63 -11.66 8.75
C LYS A 75 7.73 -10.42 8.64
N VAL A 76 7.10 -10.22 7.48
CA VAL A 76 6.17 -9.12 7.26
C VAL A 76 4.97 -9.25 8.19
N LYS A 77 4.41 -10.43 8.30
CA LYS A 77 3.28 -10.70 9.20
C LYS A 77 3.62 -10.40 10.65
N ALA A 78 4.79 -10.84 11.11
CA ALA A 78 5.24 -10.61 12.48
C ALA A 78 5.36 -9.11 12.79
N PHE A 79 5.91 -8.33 11.86
CA PHE A 79 5.99 -6.88 12.00
C PHE A 79 4.60 -6.23 12.02
N CYS A 80 3.71 -6.63 11.12
CA CYS A 80 2.35 -6.08 11.03
C CYS A 80 1.52 -6.41 12.27
N GLU A 81 1.73 -7.57 12.89
CA GLU A 81 1.09 -7.91 14.17
C GLU A 81 1.49 -6.92 15.27
N GLN A 82 2.74 -6.45 15.28
CA GLN A 82 3.17 -5.42 16.22
C GLN A 82 2.50 -4.07 15.93
N LEU A 83 2.28 -3.74 14.66
CA LEU A 83 1.53 -2.54 14.28
C LEU A 83 0.08 -2.61 14.76
N GLU A 84 -0.56 -3.76 14.62
CA GLU A 84 -1.93 -3.98 15.09
C GLU A 84 -2.03 -3.84 16.61
N LYS A 85 -1.06 -4.35 17.34
CA LYS A 85 -0.98 -4.19 18.81
C LYS A 85 -0.81 -2.73 19.21
N ALA A 86 -0.21 -1.91 18.34
CA ALA A 86 -0.04 -0.48 18.56
C ALA A 86 -1.31 0.33 18.21
N GLY A 87 -2.37 -0.30 17.73
CA GLY A 87 -3.65 0.33 17.42
C GLY A 87 -3.89 0.65 15.95
N LEU A 88 -3.04 0.16 15.05
CA LEU A 88 -3.18 0.36 13.62
C LEU A 88 -3.98 -0.77 12.97
N SER A 89 -4.70 -0.46 11.89
CA SER A 89 -5.41 -1.44 11.09
C SER A 89 -4.58 -1.77 9.86
N VAL A 90 -4.24 -3.04 9.66
CA VAL A 90 -3.36 -3.47 8.56
C VAL A 90 -4.15 -4.29 7.54
N VAL A 91 -4.02 -3.91 6.27
CA VAL A 91 -4.53 -4.66 5.12
C VAL A 91 -3.33 -5.08 4.27
N TYR A 92 -3.40 -6.25 3.67
CA TYR A 92 -2.31 -6.81 2.87
C TYR A 92 -2.65 -6.75 1.38
N GLN A 93 -1.64 -6.42 0.56
CA GLN A 93 -1.73 -6.41 -0.89
C GLN A 93 -0.68 -7.36 -1.46
N ASP A 94 -1.10 -8.29 -2.32
CA ASP A 94 -0.19 -9.25 -2.96
C ASP A 94 0.77 -8.52 -3.90
N GLU A 95 2.07 -8.58 -3.59
CA GLU A 95 3.12 -7.91 -4.36
C GLU A 95 3.32 -8.51 -5.77
N ARG A 96 2.87 -9.76 -6.00
CA ARG A 96 2.94 -10.36 -7.33
C ARG A 96 2.11 -9.59 -8.37
N LEU A 97 1.12 -8.82 -7.91
CA LEU A 97 0.28 -7.98 -8.78
C LEU A 97 0.96 -6.69 -9.19
N THR A 98 2.09 -6.34 -8.55
CA THR A 98 2.84 -5.13 -8.87
C THR A 98 3.67 -5.36 -10.13
N THR A 99 3.41 -4.61 -11.19
CA THR A 99 4.14 -4.77 -12.44
C THR A 99 5.51 -4.10 -12.37
N VAL A 100 6.55 -4.83 -12.79
CA VAL A 100 7.92 -4.30 -12.89
C VAL A 100 7.95 -3.09 -13.83
N THR A 101 7.13 -3.09 -14.87
CA THR A 101 7.03 -2.00 -15.84
C THR A 101 6.59 -0.69 -15.19
N ALA A 102 5.59 -0.73 -14.31
CA ALA A 102 5.12 0.47 -13.61
C ALA A 102 6.20 1.03 -12.68
N THR A 103 6.90 0.16 -11.95
CA THR A 103 8.02 0.56 -11.09
C THR A 103 9.13 1.21 -11.90
N ASN A 104 9.51 0.62 -13.04
CA ASN A 104 10.54 1.17 -13.92
C ASN A 104 10.13 2.54 -14.49
N ALA A 105 8.87 2.70 -14.91
CA ALA A 105 8.37 3.96 -15.44
C ALA A 105 8.44 5.09 -14.38
N LEU A 106 8.12 4.79 -13.13
CA LEU A 106 8.21 5.75 -12.03
C LEU A 106 9.67 6.10 -11.71
N ILE A 107 10.58 5.14 -11.79
CA ILE A 107 12.01 5.34 -11.51
C ILE A 107 12.68 6.11 -12.65
N GLU A 108 12.39 5.78 -13.91
CA GLU A 108 13.01 6.38 -15.09
C GLU A 108 12.55 7.81 -15.34
N GLY A 109 11.37 8.19 -14.84
CA GLY A 109 10.73 9.44 -15.19
C GLY A 109 11.52 10.70 -14.86
N ASN A 110 12.28 10.78 -13.75
CA ASN A 110 12.97 12.01 -13.33
C ASN A 110 14.04 11.84 -12.26
N MET A 111 14.59 10.65 -12.02
CA MET A 111 15.59 10.46 -10.95
C MET A 111 16.98 10.19 -11.45
N HIS A 112 17.99 10.88 -10.89
CA HIS A 112 19.39 10.54 -11.07
C HIS A 112 19.72 9.19 -10.39
N ARG A 113 20.74 8.50 -10.90
CA ARG A 113 21.10 7.14 -10.48
C ARG A 113 21.33 6.97 -8.96
N ALA A 114 21.90 7.96 -8.31
CA ALA A 114 22.13 7.94 -6.85
C ALA A 114 20.83 8.07 -6.07
N GLU A 115 19.92 8.91 -6.56
CA GLU A 115 18.60 9.09 -5.95
C GLU A 115 17.71 7.85 -6.12
N ARG A 116 17.87 7.10 -7.21
CA ARG A 116 17.15 5.84 -7.44
C ARG A 116 17.41 4.83 -6.32
N LYS A 117 18.67 4.68 -5.88
CA LYS A 117 19.02 3.75 -4.81
C LYS A 117 18.38 4.10 -3.47
N HIS A 118 18.29 5.39 -3.15
CA HIS A 118 17.69 5.85 -1.91
C HIS A 118 16.16 5.81 -1.93
N ASN A 119 15.56 5.90 -3.12
CA ASN A 119 14.12 6.08 -3.26
C ASN A 119 13.37 4.84 -3.74
N VAL A 120 14.08 3.75 -4.10
CA VAL A 120 13.46 2.52 -4.63
C VAL A 120 12.38 1.97 -3.69
N ASP A 121 12.67 1.91 -2.38
CA ASP A 121 11.74 1.31 -1.42
C ASP A 121 10.48 2.14 -1.25
N LYS A 122 10.59 3.46 -1.15
CA LYS A 122 9.41 4.32 -1.03
C LYS A 122 8.62 4.42 -2.34
N VAL A 123 9.30 4.32 -3.49
CA VAL A 123 8.64 4.22 -4.79
C VAL A 123 7.88 2.90 -4.89
N ALA A 124 8.47 1.79 -4.45
CA ALA A 124 7.79 0.50 -4.40
C ALA A 124 6.52 0.57 -3.53
N ALA A 125 6.60 1.21 -2.36
CA ALA A 125 5.43 1.42 -1.51
C ALA A 125 4.35 2.23 -2.22
N ALA A 126 4.73 3.28 -2.98
CA ALA A 126 3.79 4.09 -3.74
C ALA A 126 3.12 3.28 -4.87
N VAL A 127 3.86 2.41 -5.54
CA VAL A 127 3.32 1.52 -6.59
C VAL A 127 2.30 0.55 -5.99
N ILE A 128 2.62 -0.07 -4.87
CA ILE A 128 1.71 -0.98 -4.16
C ILE A 128 0.43 -0.23 -3.78
N LEU A 129 0.57 0.96 -3.23
CA LEU A 129 -0.56 1.77 -2.80
C LEU A 129 -1.42 2.22 -3.98
N GLN A 130 -0.81 2.71 -5.06
CA GLN A 130 -1.56 3.16 -6.23
C GLN A 130 -2.36 2.01 -6.85
N GLN A 131 -1.78 0.84 -6.92
CA GLN A 131 -2.46 -0.35 -7.43
C GLN A 131 -3.68 -0.70 -6.57
N TYR A 132 -3.52 -0.64 -5.25
CA TYR A 132 -4.63 -0.87 -4.31
C TYR A 132 -5.73 0.17 -4.48
N LEU A 133 -5.38 1.45 -4.57
CA LEU A 133 -6.35 2.54 -4.75
C LEU A 133 -7.13 2.38 -6.07
N ASP A 134 -6.44 2.06 -7.15
CA ASP A 134 -7.06 1.86 -8.46
C ASP A 134 -8.00 0.64 -8.46
N THR A 135 -7.59 -0.43 -7.81
CA THR A 135 -8.42 -1.65 -7.67
C THR A 135 -9.70 -1.35 -6.89
N CYS A 136 -9.61 -0.64 -5.79
CA CYS A 136 -10.77 -0.26 -4.98
C CYS A 136 -11.72 0.65 -5.77
N ARG A 137 -11.19 1.61 -6.50
CA ARG A 137 -11.99 2.52 -7.33
C ARG A 137 -12.71 1.78 -8.44
N ASN A 138 -12.03 0.87 -9.14
CA ASN A 138 -12.63 0.05 -10.19
C ASN A 138 -13.75 -0.83 -9.65
N TYR A 139 -13.54 -1.41 -8.48
CA TYR A 139 -14.55 -2.22 -7.81
C TYR A 139 -15.81 -1.40 -7.49
N GLN A 140 -15.63 -0.19 -6.95
CA GLN A 140 -16.75 0.71 -6.64
C GLN A 140 -17.52 1.11 -7.90
N GLN A 141 -16.83 1.38 -9.00
CA GLN A 141 -17.45 1.71 -10.28
C GLN A 141 -18.26 0.54 -10.85
N GLN A 142 -17.74 -0.67 -10.74
CA GLN A 142 -18.46 -1.88 -11.17
C GLN A 142 -19.71 -2.12 -10.35
N GLU A 143 -19.65 -1.92 -9.04
CA GLU A 143 -20.81 -2.05 -8.15
C GLU A 143 -21.89 -1.01 -8.48
N ALA A 144 -21.49 0.23 -8.69
CA ALA A 144 -22.40 1.31 -9.09
C ALA A 144 -23.08 1.02 -10.43
N ALA A 145 -22.32 0.52 -11.42
CA ALA A 145 -22.87 0.14 -12.73
C ALA A 145 -23.88 -0.99 -12.61
N LYS A 146 -23.60 -1.99 -11.78
CA LYS A 146 -24.55 -3.10 -11.53
C LYS A 146 -25.83 -2.63 -10.87
N MET A 147 -25.75 -1.69 -9.94
CA MET A 147 -26.91 -1.11 -9.27
C MET A 147 -27.77 -0.33 -10.27
N GLU A 148 -27.19 0.48 -11.14
CA GLU A 148 -27.89 1.24 -12.17
C GLU A 148 -28.60 0.30 -13.15
N GLU A 149 -27.93 -0.77 -13.58
CA GLU A 149 -28.50 -1.77 -14.47
C GLU A 149 -29.69 -2.47 -13.82
N GLN A 150 -29.59 -2.78 -12.53
CA GLN A 150 -30.65 -3.45 -11.78
C GLN A 150 -31.85 -2.51 -11.59
N ASP A 151 -31.65 -1.23 -11.31
CA ASP A 151 -32.69 -0.23 -11.20
C ASP A 151 -33.44 -0.04 -12.54
N ASN A 152 -32.70 -0.01 -13.65
CA ASN A 152 -33.28 0.08 -15.00
C ASN A 152 -34.16 -1.12 -15.34
N ILE A 153 -33.77 -2.32 -14.90
CA ILE A 153 -34.56 -3.55 -15.08
C ILE A 153 -35.87 -3.46 -14.28
N ILE A 154 -35.81 -2.96 -13.06
CA ILE A 154 -36.99 -2.79 -12.20
C ILE A 154 -37.98 -1.79 -12.82
N GLU A 155 -37.50 -0.69 -13.38
CA GLU A 155 -38.34 0.29 -14.07
C GLU A 155 -39.03 -0.28 -15.32
N LEU A 156 -38.39 -1.23 -16.01
CA LEU A 156 -38.95 -1.90 -17.21
C LEU A 156 -40.04 -2.92 -16.87
N ILE A 157 -40.12 -3.40 -15.64
CA ILE A 157 -41.07 -4.41 -15.19
C ILE A 157 -42.40 -3.77 -14.75
N ASP A 158 -42.38 -2.52 -14.34
CA ASP A 158 -43.59 -1.74 -14.01
C ASP A 158 -44.25 -1.21 -15.29
#